data_26fce5380ec0846bb7ef5110894345b6
#
_entry.id   26fce5380ec0846bb7ef5110894345b6
#
_cell.length_a   1.000
_cell.length_b   1.000
_cell.length_c   1.000
_cell.angle_alpha   90.00
_cell.angle_beta   90.00
_cell.angle_gamma   90.00
#
_symmetry.space_group_name_H-M   'P 1'
#
loop_
_entity.id
_entity.type
_entity.pdbx_description
1 polymer ?
#
loop_
_entity_poly.entity_id
_entity_poly.type
_entity_poly.pdbx_seq_one_letter_code
_entity_poly.pdbx_strand_id
1 'polypeptide(L)'
;IGLTFGSTLRSVLRQDPDVLLIGEIRDSETADIAVKFALTGHLVFTTVHANDAPGTITRLLDIGIAPFLVGSCLNLVMAQRLVRRICENCKEGYTPTAEELTLVGLDPGLVKGDLYRGKGCTECRNTGYKGRLAIFEMIPMAREIRKLVYESANEDDIRQSALDHGMVTLREAGLARVLDGTITIEEVIRSTVEEL
;
A
#
# COMPACT_ATOMS: atom_id res chain seq x y z
N ILE A 1 -6.78 -0.47 -35.68
CA ILE A 1 -8.18 -0.21 -35.35
C ILE A 1 -8.25 0.92 -34.31
N GLY A 2 -7.65 2.04 -34.40
CA GLY A 2 -7.80 3.33 -33.67
C GLY A 2 -8.43 3.39 -32.26
N LEU A 3 -8.52 2.26 -31.56
CA LEU A 3 -9.06 2.19 -30.19
C LEU A 3 -7.99 2.65 -29.20
N THR A 4 -8.27 3.73 -28.47
CA THR A 4 -7.48 4.18 -27.33
C THR A 4 -8.10 3.68 -26.02
N PHE A 5 -7.34 3.65 -24.93
CA PHE A 5 -7.86 3.30 -23.63
C PHE A 5 -9.00 4.24 -23.23
N GLY A 6 -8.86 5.54 -23.38
CA GLY A 6 -9.91 6.52 -23.08
C GLY A 6 -11.19 6.32 -23.91
N SER A 7 -11.08 6.02 -25.23
CA SER A 7 -12.26 5.75 -26.06
C SER A 7 -12.99 4.47 -25.65
N THR A 8 -12.24 3.43 -25.28
CA THR A 8 -12.80 2.17 -24.77
C THR A 8 -13.51 2.38 -23.44
N LEU A 9 -12.87 3.10 -22.52
CA LEU A 9 -13.43 3.40 -21.21
C LEU A 9 -14.76 4.17 -21.33
N ARG A 10 -14.82 5.20 -22.19
CA ARG A 10 -16.09 5.91 -22.47
C ARG A 10 -17.18 5.01 -23.02
N SER A 11 -16.82 3.99 -23.78
CA SER A 11 -17.80 3.02 -24.31
C SER A 11 -18.31 2.08 -23.22
N VAL A 12 -17.44 1.66 -22.30
CA VAL A 12 -17.80 0.84 -21.13
C VAL A 12 -18.78 1.60 -20.22
N LEU A 13 -18.56 2.90 -20.00
CA LEU A 13 -19.45 3.71 -19.15
C LEU A 13 -20.87 3.83 -19.71
N ARG A 14 -21.09 3.64 -21.02
CA ARG A 14 -22.41 3.61 -21.65
C ARG A 14 -23.15 2.29 -21.45
N GLN A 15 -22.53 1.31 -20.82
CA GLN A 15 -23.15 0.00 -20.48
C GLN A 15 -23.78 0.00 -19.09
N ASP A 16 -23.87 1.17 -18.44
CA ASP A 16 -24.48 1.37 -17.12
C ASP A 16 -23.90 0.43 -16.03
N PRO A 17 -22.57 0.36 -15.85
CA PRO A 17 -21.97 -0.49 -14.83
C PRO A 17 -22.05 0.18 -13.45
N ASP A 18 -22.45 -0.55 -12.42
CA ASP A 18 -22.44 -0.09 -11.02
C ASP A 18 -21.01 0.00 -10.45
N VAL A 19 -20.13 -0.89 -10.93
CA VAL A 19 -18.74 -1.03 -10.46
C VAL A 19 -17.79 -1.05 -11.65
N LEU A 20 -16.75 -0.25 -11.58
CA LEU A 20 -15.71 -0.17 -12.59
C LEU A 20 -14.34 -0.48 -11.98
N LEU A 21 -13.61 -1.40 -12.61
CA LEU A 21 -12.19 -1.62 -12.31
C LEU A 21 -11.34 -1.12 -13.46
N ILE A 22 -10.54 -0.09 -13.21
CA ILE A 22 -9.53 0.44 -14.13
C ILE A 22 -8.19 -0.14 -13.70
N GLY A 23 -7.50 -0.84 -14.60
CA GLY A 23 -6.24 -1.49 -14.26
C GLY A 23 -5.24 -0.53 -13.62
N GLU A 24 -5.05 0.65 -14.22
CA GLU A 24 -4.25 1.74 -13.66
C GLU A 24 -4.59 3.08 -14.29
N ILE A 25 -4.35 4.16 -13.53
CA ILE A 25 -4.40 5.55 -13.99
C ILE A 25 -2.96 6.03 -14.21
N ARG A 26 -2.63 6.38 -15.47
CA ARG A 26 -1.31 6.91 -15.85
C ARG A 26 -1.35 8.35 -16.35
N ASP A 27 -2.50 8.78 -16.83
CA ASP A 27 -2.70 10.05 -17.52
C ASP A 27 -3.96 10.77 -17.05
N SER A 28 -3.99 12.06 -17.30
CA SER A 28 -5.09 12.94 -16.89
C SER A 28 -6.42 12.61 -17.58
N GLU A 29 -6.41 12.10 -18.82
CA GLU A 29 -7.64 11.72 -19.54
C GLU A 29 -8.35 10.56 -18.84
N THR A 30 -7.60 9.50 -18.53
CA THR A 30 -8.11 8.34 -17.78
C THR A 30 -8.58 8.74 -16.39
N ALA A 31 -7.79 9.59 -15.71
CA ALA A 31 -8.12 10.09 -14.37
C ALA A 31 -9.43 10.90 -14.39
N ASP A 32 -9.61 11.81 -15.33
CA ASP A 32 -10.81 12.64 -15.46
C ASP A 32 -12.08 11.79 -15.68
N ILE A 33 -11.99 10.75 -16.50
CA ILE A 33 -13.09 9.82 -16.74
C ILE A 33 -13.43 9.05 -15.47
N ALA A 34 -12.43 8.50 -14.77
CA ALA A 34 -12.61 7.74 -13.54
C ALA A 34 -13.27 8.58 -12.43
N VAL A 35 -12.77 9.81 -12.24
CA VAL A 35 -13.29 10.76 -11.26
C VAL A 35 -14.75 11.15 -11.57
N LYS A 36 -15.06 11.49 -12.81
CA LYS A 36 -16.44 11.83 -13.22
C LYS A 36 -17.39 10.68 -12.97
N PHE A 37 -16.95 9.45 -13.23
CA PHE A 37 -17.76 8.28 -12.97
C PHE A 37 -17.97 8.05 -11.46
N ALA A 38 -16.93 8.20 -10.64
CA ALA A 38 -17.04 8.13 -9.19
C ALA A 38 -17.98 9.21 -8.61
N LEU A 39 -17.93 10.44 -9.12
CA LEU A 39 -18.79 11.55 -8.68
C LEU A 39 -20.28 11.35 -9.01
N THR A 40 -20.59 10.54 -10.01
CA THR A 40 -21.99 10.16 -10.32
C THR A 40 -22.53 9.01 -9.45
N GLY A 41 -21.77 8.59 -8.41
CA GLY A 41 -22.22 7.63 -7.40
C GLY A 41 -21.80 6.19 -7.64
N HIS A 42 -20.99 5.94 -8.68
CA HIS A 42 -20.51 4.59 -9.00
C HIS A 42 -19.24 4.23 -8.23
N LEU A 43 -19.05 2.96 -7.96
CA LEU A 43 -17.86 2.46 -7.30
C LEU A 43 -16.72 2.24 -8.31
N VAL A 44 -15.60 2.93 -8.13
CA VAL A 44 -14.42 2.81 -8.99
C VAL A 44 -13.25 2.25 -8.20
N PHE A 45 -12.66 1.17 -8.71
CA PHE A 45 -11.37 0.65 -8.26
C PHE A 45 -10.31 0.95 -9.31
N THR A 46 -9.16 1.39 -8.87
CA THR A 46 -8.01 1.60 -9.77
C THR A 46 -6.70 1.44 -9.02
N THR A 47 -5.60 1.29 -9.77
CA THR A 47 -4.24 1.37 -9.22
C THR A 47 -3.54 2.63 -9.71
N VAL A 48 -2.58 3.07 -8.94
CA VAL A 48 -1.68 4.18 -9.26
C VAL A 48 -0.27 3.77 -8.84
N HIS A 49 0.74 4.14 -9.62
CA HIS A 49 2.12 3.89 -9.24
C HIS A 49 2.58 4.90 -8.20
N ALA A 50 2.65 4.46 -6.94
CA ALA A 50 3.18 5.18 -5.80
C ALA A 50 3.85 4.19 -4.83
N ASN A 51 4.68 4.69 -3.93
CA ASN A 51 5.41 3.86 -2.97
C ASN A 51 4.53 3.44 -1.79
N ASP A 52 3.62 4.30 -1.37
CA ASP A 52 2.76 4.17 -0.20
C ASP A 52 1.39 4.85 -0.41
N ALA A 53 0.55 4.86 0.61
CA ALA A 53 -0.79 5.42 0.50
C ALA A 53 -0.81 6.97 0.48
N PRO A 54 -0.03 7.72 1.30
CA PRO A 54 0.06 9.17 1.17
C PRO A 54 0.55 9.61 -0.21
N GLY A 55 1.64 9.01 -0.71
CA GLY A 55 2.18 9.29 -2.04
C GLY A 55 1.21 8.97 -3.19
N THR A 56 0.25 8.07 -2.97
CA THR A 56 -0.83 7.82 -3.95
C THR A 56 -1.74 9.04 -4.09
N ILE A 57 -2.04 9.75 -3.00
CA ILE A 57 -2.87 10.95 -3.03
C ILE A 57 -2.15 12.06 -3.79
N THR A 58 -0.90 12.34 -3.44
CA THR A 58 -0.10 13.37 -4.12
C THR A 58 0.10 13.03 -5.60
N ARG A 59 0.28 11.76 -5.93
CA ARG A 59 0.40 11.30 -7.32
C ARG A 59 -0.83 11.60 -8.17
N LEU A 60 -2.04 11.48 -7.59
CA LEU A 60 -3.28 11.85 -8.29
C LEU A 60 -3.34 13.36 -8.56
N LEU A 61 -2.87 14.19 -7.63
CA LEU A 61 -2.76 15.63 -7.82
C LEU A 61 -1.75 15.96 -8.92
N ASP A 62 -0.59 15.30 -8.94
CA ASP A 62 0.47 15.48 -9.95
C ASP A 62 0.03 15.09 -11.38
N ILE A 63 -0.85 14.10 -11.50
CA ILE A 63 -1.47 13.71 -12.78
C ILE A 63 -2.39 14.84 -13.31
N GLY A 64 -2.75 15.80 -12.45
CA GLY A 64 -3.54 16.98 -12.82
C GLY A 64 -5.01 16.91 -12.38
N ILE A 65 -5.37 15.99 -11.50
CA ILE A 65 -6.72 15.97 -10.92
C ILE A 65 -6.82 17.12 -9.91
N ALA A 66 -7.85 17.93 -10.04
CA ALA A 66 -8.06 19.04 -9.12
C ALA A 66 -8.26 18.55 -7.67
N PRO A 67 -7.65 19.21 -6.66
CA PRO A 67 -7.71 18.78 -5.25
C PRO A 67 -9.12 18.53 -4.73
N PHE A 68 -10.09 19.38 -5.10
CA PHE A 68 -11.47 19.22 -4.68
C PHE A 68 -12.13 17.96 -5.25
N LEU A 69 -11.71 17.50 -6.43
CA LEU A 69 -12.18 16.25 -7.02
C LEU A 69 -11.59 15.04 -6.30
N VAL A 70 -10.27 15.05 -6.06
CA VAL A 70 -9.59 13.99 -5.31
C VAL A 70 -10.23 13.84 -3.93
N GLY A 71 -10.34 14.93 -3.18
CA GLY A 71 -10.93 14.90 -1.84
C GLY A 71 -12.42 14.51 -1.81
N SER A 72 -13.17 14.71 -2.90
CA SER A 72 -14.60 14.38 -2.96
C SER A 72 -14.85 12.93 -3.38
N CYS A 73 -14.07 12.35 -4.30
CA CYS A 73 -14.33 11.04 -4.86
C CYS A 73 -13.58 9.89 -4.18
N LEU A 74 -12.42 10.15 -3.53
CA LEU A 74 -11.70 9.11 -2.81
C LEU A 74 -12.43 8.68 -1.53
N ASN A 75 -12.55 7.37 -1.33
CA ASN A 75 -13.09 6.78 -0.11
C ASN A 75 -12.00 6.07 0.70
N LEU A 76 -11.10 5.36 0.02
CA LEU A 76 -10.01 4.61 0.62
C LEU A 76 -8.81 4.65 -0.32
N VAL A 77 -7.63 4.88 0.23
CA VAL A 77 -6.36 4.66 -0.45
C VAL A 77 -5.65 3.52 0.24
N MET A 78 -5.08 2.60 -0.55
CA MET A 78 -4.42 1.42 -0.03
C MET A 78 -3.13 1.15 -0.78
N ALA A 79 -2.02 1.08 -0.05
CA ALA A 79 -0.78 0.52 -0.55
C ALA A 79 -0.64 -0.93 -0.11
N GLN A 80 -0.02 -1.74 -0.96
CA GLN A 80 0.17 -3.18 -0.73
C GLN A 80 1.58 -3.59 -1.11
N ARG A 81 2.16 -4.50 -0.32
CA ARG A 81 3.38 -5.22 -0.69
C ARG A 81 3.18 -6.71 -0.49
N LEU A 82 3.71 -7.51 -1.42
CA LEU A 82 3.79 -8.96 -1.27
C LEU A 82 5.14 -9.35 -0.67
N VAL A 83 5.11 -9.94 0.51
CA VAL A 83 6.28 -10.41 1.25
C VAL A 83 6.34 -11.93 1.26
N ARG A 84 7.55 -12.51 1.28
CA ARG A 84 7.73 -13.95 1.32
C ARG A 84 7.48 -14.47 2.73
N ARG A 85 6.77 -15.58 2.85
CA ARG A 85 6.56 -16.26 4.13
C ARG A 85 7.72 -17.16 4.44
N ILE A 86 8.10 -17.25 5.71
CA ILE A 86 9.03 -18.26 6.21
C ILE A 86 8.48 -19.66 5.88
N CYS A 87 9.33 -20.55 5.44
CA CYS A 87 8.96 -21.92 5.18
C CYS A 87 8.72 -22.65 6.50
N GLU A 88 7.51 -23.09 6.75
CA GLU A 88 7.15 -23.79 7.99
C GLU A 88 7.95 -25.08 8.23
N ASN A 89 8.38 -25.76 7.14
CA ASN A 89 9.15 -27.02 7.24
C ASN A 89 10.59 -26.83 7.74
N CYS A 90 11.15 -25.64 7.62
CA CYS A 90 12.53 -25.35 8.06
C CYS A 90 12.65 -24.10 8.90
N LYS A 91 11.54 -23.64 9.46
CA LYS A 91 11.46 -22.51 10.37
C LYS A 91 12.24 -22.82 11.64
N GLU A 92 13.11 -21.92 12.06
CA GLU A 92 13.87 -22.01 13.31
C GLU A 92 13.83 -20.66 14.04
N GLY A 93 13.79 -20.70 15.36
CA GLY A 93 13.93 -19.51 16.20
C GLY A 93 15.38 -19.06 16.27
N TYR A 94 15.59 -17.76 16.38
CA TYR A 94 16.89 -17.18 16.69
C TYR A 94 16.71 -15.92 17.53
N THR A 95 17.71 -15.62 18.37
CA THR A 95 17.72 -14.38 19.14
C THR A 95 18.29 -13.26 18.28
N PRO A 96 17.51 -12.20 17.97
CA PRO A 96 17.99 -11.09 17.13
C PRO A 96 19.07 -10.28 17.84
N THR A 97 19.99 -9.69 17.10
CA THR A 97 20.95 -8.73 17.62
C THR A 97 20.30 -7.35 17.82
N ALA A 98 20.88 -6.52 18.71
CA ALA A 98 20.40 -5.15 18.88
C ALA A 98 20.51 -4.32 17.58
N GLU A 99 21.52 -4.59 16.75
CA GLU A 99 21.71 -3.95 15.45
C GLU A 99 20.59 -4.27 14.48
N GLU A 100 20.18 -5.56 14.39
CA GLU A 100 19.06 -5.98 13.54
C GLU A 100 17.75 -5.29 13.94
N LEU A 101 17.49 -5.18 15.25
CA LEU A 101 16.29 -4.51 15.77
C LEU A 101 16.32 -3.00 15.48
N THR A 102 17.47 -2.36 15.72
CA THR A 102 17.64 -0.93 15.44
C THR A 102 17.45 -0.59 13.96
N LEU A 103 17.97 -1.45 13.06
CA LEU A 103 17.87 -1.25 11.61
C LEU A 103 16.42 -1.19 11.10
N VAL A 104 15.50 -1.86 11.76
CA VAL A 104 14.08 -1.85 11.40
C VAL A 104 13.21 -0.98 12.30
N GLY A 105 13.81 -0.30 13.29
CA GLY A 105 13.08 0.52 14.25
C GLY A 105 12.21 -0.28 15.21
N LEU A 106 12.54 -1.56 15.44
CA LEU A 106 11.78 -2.41 16.36
C LEU A 106 12.32 -2.25 17.78
N ASP A 107 11.43 -1.83 18.69
CA ASP A 107 11.76 -1.74 20.12
C ASP A 107 12.10 -3.14 20.66
N PRO A 108 13.32 -3.34 21.21
CA PRO A 108 13.69 -4.60 21.84
C PRO A 108 12.70 -5.06 22.94
N GLY A 109 12.03 -4.13 23.62
CA GLY A 109 11.00 -4.42 24.62
C GLY A 109 9.75 -5.10 24.07
N LEU A 110 9.50 -4.99 22.77
CA LEU A 110 8.39 -5.67 22.09
C LEU A 110 8.73 -7.12 21.70
N VAL A 111 10.02 -7.48 21.66
CA VAL A 111 10.48 -8.82 21.30
C VAL A 111 10.48 -9.71 22.54
N LYS A 112 9.39 -10.48 22.73
CA LYS A 112 9.20 -11.38 23.87
C LYS A 112 9.70 -12.80 23.61
N GLY A 113 10.86 -12.95 22.98
CA GLY A 113 11.42 -14.27 22.67
C GLY A 113 12.22 -14.26 21.36
N ASP A 114 12.30 -15.42 20.74
CA ASP A 114 13.00 -15.56 19.47
C ASP A 114 12.20 -14.98 18.31
N LEU A 115 12.90 -14.40 17.35
CA LEU A 115 12.38 -14.19 16.01
C LEU A 115 12.63 -15.46 15.18
N TYR A 116 12.09 -15.50 13.96
CA TYR A 116 12.12 -16.70 13.15
C TYR A 116 12.76 -16.46 11.79
N ARG A 117 13.44 -17.49 11.28
CA ARG A 117 13.97 -17.53 9.92
C ARG A 117 13.85 -18.94 9.33
N GLY A 118 13.97 -19.04 8.02
CA GLY A 118 13.99 -20.32 7.35
C GLY A 118 15.42 -20.79 7.11
N LYS A 119 15.80 -21.96 7.64
CA LYS A 119 17.12 -22.57 7.48
C LYS A 119 17.42 -23.01 6.05
N GLY A 120 16.36 -23.24 5.27
CA GLY A 120 16.44 -23.87 3.96
C GLY A 120 16.17 -25.40 4.04
N CYS A 121 15.38 -25.90 3.11
CA CYS A 121 15.09 -27.32 2.95
C CYS A 121 14.67 -27.62 1.51
N THR A 122 14.45 -28.89 1.19
CA THR A 122 14.01 -29.32 -0.14
C THR A 122 12.67 -28.72 -0.54
N GLU A 123 11.73 -28.57 0.41
CA GLU A 123 10.41 -27.98 0.20
C GLU A 123 10.45 -26.54 -0.27
N CYS A 124 11.37 -25.75 0.22
CA CYS A 124 11.56 -24.35 -0.17
C CYS A 124 12.72 -24.16 -1.17
N ARG A 125 13.30 -25.24 -1.69
CA ARG A 125 14.47 -25.24 -2.59
C ARG A 125 15.65 -24.48 -1.96
N ASN A 126 15.88 -24.70 -0.68
CA ASN A 126 16.92 -24.09 0.14
C ASN A 126 16.84 -22.56 0.27
N THR A 127 15.70 -21.93 -0.07
CA THR A 127 15.55 -20.47 0.03
C THR A 127 15.15 -20.00 1.43
N GLY A 128 14.64 -20.89 2.28
CA GLY A 128 14.06 -20.53 3.58
C GLY A 128 12.62 -19.96 3.50
N TYR A 129 12.08 -19.72 2.30
CA TYR A 129 10.77 -19.10 2.08
C TYR A 129 9.85 -19.98 1.24
N LYS A 130 8.56 -20.02 1.60
CA LYS A 130 7.52 -20.74 0.84
C LYS A 130 6.18 -19.98 0.92
N GLY A 131 5.70 -19.53 -0.24
CA GLY A 131 4.50 -18.72 -0.35
C GLY A 131 4.73 -17.22 -0.09
N ARG A 132 3.66 -16.46 -0.19
CA ARG A 132 3.64 -15.01 0.00
C ARG A 132 2.40 -14.61 0.80
N LEU A 133 2.48 -13.47 1.48
CA LEU A 133 1.35 -12.80 2.07
C LEU A 133 1.38 -11.32 1.70
N ALA A 134 0.25 -10.65 1.79
CA ALA A 134 0.17 -9.22 1.59
C ALA A 134 0.25 -8.49 2.93
N ILE A 135 1.00 -7.40 2.97
CA ILE A 135 0.92 -6.38 4.02
C ILE A 135 0.31 -5.12 3.40
N PHE A 136 -0.42 -4.37 4.21
CA PHE A 136 -1.22 -3.24 3.74
C PHE A 136 -0.96 -2.01 4.59
N GLU A 137 -1.02 -0.86 3.94
CA GLU A 137 -1.15 0.46 4.54
C GLU A 137 -2.42 1.09 3.96
N MET A 138 -3.30 1.59 4.81
CA MET A 138 -4.62 2.06 4.39
C MET A 138 -4.95 3.42 4.98
N ILE A 139 -5.46 4.32 4.14
CA ILE A 139 -5.96 5.64 4.52
C ILE A 139 -7.45 5.71 4.17
N PRO A 140 -8.36 5.50 5.13
CA PRO A 140 -9.74 5.93 4.97
C PRO A 140 -9.79 7.45 4.85
N MET A 141 -10.52 7.97 3.88
CA MET A 141 -10.58 9.41 3.63
C MET A 141 -11.43 10.12 4.69
N ALA A 142 -10.86 10.28 5.89
CA ALA A 142 -11.45 11.07 6.98
C ALA A 142 -11.57 12.56 6.60
N ARG A 143 -12.39 13.31 7.36
CA ARG A 143 -12.64 14.73 7.10
C ARG A 143 -11.36 15.57 7.13
N GLU A 144 -10.48 15.27 8.06
CA GLU A 144 -9.20 15.97 8.27
C GLU A 144 -8.26 15.76 7.08
N ILE A 145 -8.16 14.52 6.59
CA ILE A 145 -7.36 14.19 5.41
C ILE A 145 -7.93 14.85 4.16
N ARG A 146 -9.27 14.84 3.98
CA ARG A 146 -9.91 15.54 2.87
C ARG A 146 -9.60 17.03 2.87
N LYS A 147 -9.59 17.67 4.08
CA LYS A 147 -9.25 19.08 4.23
C LYS A 147 -7.84 19.37 3.73
N LEU A 148 -6.85 18.56 4.15
CA LEU A 148 -5.47 18.68 3.69
C LEU A 148 -5.35 18.53 2.16
N VAL A 149 -6.09 17.57 1.58
CA VAL A 149 -6.13 17.39 0.12
C VAL A 149 -6.70 18.64 -0.56
N TYR A 150 -7.79 19.24 -0.05
CA TYR A 150 -8.38 20.47 -0.60
C TYR A 150 -7.41 21.67 -0.55
N GLU A 151 -6.60 21.73 0.50
CA GLU A 151 -5.59 22.76 0.71
C GLU A 151 -4.28 22.49 -0.08
N SER A 152 -4.22 21.39 -0.83
CA SER A 152 -3.01 20.94 -1.55
C SER A 152 -1.81 20.81 -0.61
N ALA A 153 -2.05 20.28 0.60
CA ALA A 153 -1.00 20.01 1.57
C ALA A 153 0.05 19.04 1.01
N ASN A 154 1.25 19.12 1.52
CA ASN A 154 2.33 18.21 1.14
C ASN A 154 2.06 16.77 1.65
N GLU A 155 2.86 15.82 1.14
CA GLU A 155 2.71 14.40 1.48
C GLU A 155 2.93 14.12 2.97
N ASP A 156 3.88 14.83 3.61
CA ASP A 156 4.21 14.64 5.02
C ASP A 156 3.06 15.05 5.94
N ASP A 157 2.37 16.15 5.63
CA ASP A 157 1.19 16.57 6.38
C ASP A 157 0.06 15.56 6.26
N ILE A 158 -0.15 15.01 5.06
CA ILE A 158 -1.14 13.96 4.82
C ILE A 158 -0.76 12.69 5.58
N ARG A 159 0.51 12.29 5.54
CA ARG A 159 1.06 11.14 6.27
C ARG A 159 0.86 11.29 7.77
N GLN A 160 1.26 12.43 8.34
CA GLN A 160 1.13 12.69 9.76
C GLN A 160 -0.34 12.63 10.19
N SER A 161 -1.23 13.29 9.45
CA SER A 161 -2.67 13.24 9.73
C SER A 161 -3.22 11.81 9.64
N ALA A 162 -2.76 11.00 8.68
CA ALA A 162 -3.19 9.61 8.55
C ALA A 162 -2.72 8.76 9.74
N LEU A 163 -1.48 8.96 10.21
CA LEU A 163 -0.94 8.31 11.42
C LEU A 163 -1.75 8.68 12.65
N ASP A 164 -2.05 9.97 12.84
CA ASP A 164 -2.87 10.47 13.97
C ASP A 164 -4.28 9.87 13.98
N HIS A 165 -4.78 9.44 12.79
CA HIS A 165 -6.07 8.78 12.62
C HIS A 165 -5.97 7.24 12.54
N GLY A 166 -4.84 6.68 12.94
CA GLY A 166 -4.67 5.23 13.12
C GLY A 166 -4.22 4.49 11.86
N MET A 167 -3.65 5.17 10.87
CA MET A 167 -2.95 4.47 9.78
C MET A 167 -1.79 3.67 10.36
N VAL A 168 -1.67 2.42 9.92
CA VAL A 168 -0.51 1.56 10.18
C VAL A 168 0.33 1.55 8.91
N THR A 169 1.60 1.92 9.02
CA THR A 169 2.51 1.94 7.87
C THR A 169 2.81 0.53 7.35
N LEU A 170 3.26 0.42 6.08
CA LEU A 170 3.72 -0.86 5.53
C LEU A 170 4.81 -1.50 6.40
N ARG A 171 5.71 -0.67 6.97
CA ARG A 171 6.78 -1.16 7.86
C ARG A 171 6.21 -1.73 9.15
N GLU A 172 5.33 -1.02 9.84
CA GLU A 172 4.68 -1.50 11.08
C GLU A 172 3.85 -2.76 10.82
N ALA A 173 3.09 -2.81 9.71
CA ALA A 173 2.36 -4.01 9.30
C ALA A 173 3.30 -5.19 9.03
N GLY A 174 4.46 -4.95 8.44
CA GLY A 174 5.52 -5.94 8.26
C GLY A 174 6.12 -6.40 9.59
N LEU A 175 6.48 -5.47 10.49
CA LEU A 175 7.03 -5.79 11.81
C LEU A 175 6.08 -6.61 12.68
N ALA A 176 4.77 -6.36 12.60
CA ALA A 176 3.78 -7.22 13.24
C ALA A 176 3.87 -8.67 12.75
N ARG A 177 4.18 -8.89 11.45
CA ARG A 177 4.38 -10.23 10.87
C ARG A 177 5.74 -10.84 11.19
N VAL A 178 6.74 -10.04 11.54
CA VAL A 178 8.00 -10.53 12.11
C VAL A 178 7.76 -11.06 13.53
N LEU A 179 7.04 -10.31 14.36
CA LEU A 179 6.75 -10.68 15.73
C LEU A 179 5.87 -11.93 15.83
N ASP A 180 4.95 -12.16 14.89
CA ASP A 180 4.15 -13.39 14.82
C ASP A 180 4.92 -14.58 14.17
N GLY A 181 6.14 -14.33 13.72
CA GLY A 181 7.01 -15.33 13.13
C GLY A 181 6.62 -15.77 11.71
N THR A 182 5.85 -14.96 10.98
CA THR A 182 5.41 -15.29 9.62
C THR A 182 6.43 -14.90 8.55
N ILE A 183 7.14 -13.77 8.76
CA ILE A 183 8.17 -13.25 7.85
C ILE A 183 9.44 -12.90 8.62
N THR A 184 10.52 -12.61 7.91
CA THR A 184 11.80 -12.23 8.51
C THR A 184 11.99 -10.71 8.51
N ILE A 185 12.94 -10.21 9.30
CA ILE A 185 13.38 -8.81 9.30
C ILE A 185 13.84 -8.40 7.90
N GLU A 186 14.61 -9.24 7.21
CA GLU A 186 15.12 -8.95 5.87
C GLU A 186 13.98 -8.74 4.84
N GLU A 187 12.85 -9.43 5.00
CA GLU A 187 11.69 -9.22 4.14
C GLU A 187 11.05 -7.85 4.39
N VAL A 188 10.99 -7.38 5.62
CA VAL A 188 10.53 -6.03 5.93
C VAL A 188 11.45 -4.99 5.29
N ILE A 189 12.76 -5.09 5.51
CA ILE A 189 13.75 -4.18 4.92
C ILE A 189 13.61 -4.15 3.39
N ARG A 190 13.53 -5.33 2.76
CA ARG A 190 13.43 -5.45 1.31
C ARG A 190 12.15 -4.85 0.72
N SER A 191 11.05 -4.97 1.42
CA SER A 191 9.72 -4.63 0.91
C SER A 191 9.20 -3.26 1.33
N THR A 192 9.77 -2.69 2.39
CA THR A 192 9.41 -1.37 2.93
C THR A 192 10.64 -0.48 2.91
N VAL A 193 10.86 0.21 1.79
CA VAL A 193 11.90 1.24 1.72
C VAL A 193 11.40 2.41 2.56
N GLU A 194 12.07 2.73 3.66
CA GLU A 194 11.94 4.05 4.24
C GLU A 194 12.68 5.03 3.35
N GLU A 195 12.03 6.11 2.99
CA GLU A 195 12.72 7.33 2.65
C GLU A 195 13.39 7.83 3.96
N LEU A 196 14.72 7.72 3.99
CA LEU A 196 15.56 8.30 5.03
C LEU A 196 15.62 9.81 4.82
#